data_9fa0f4c5683665a7bac8018ffe0ad469
#
_entry.id   9fa0f4c5683665a7bac8018ffe0ad469
#
_cell.length_a   1.000
_cell.length_b   1.000
_cell.length_c   1.000
_cell.angle_alpha   90.00
_cell.angle_beta   90.00
_cell.angle_gamma   90.00
#
_symmetry.space_group_name_H-M   'P 1'
#
loop_
_entity.id
_entity.type
_entity.pdbx_description
1 polymer ?
#
loop_
_entity_poly.entity_id
_entity_poly.type
_entity_poly.pdbx_seq_one_letter_code
_entity_poly.pdbx_strand_id
1 'polypeptide(L)'
;MADIHIEEFYKDAAIALVQLYSAFPRRINLFVEDIAGPDEPDEFGLHSKRHMACFGALLWLEEEGLLRYVDTIRQEALDQAVLTQKAFVRLSTPASAGLRAQLEALAPRVQDQLPESIRQDLSTHIHLIRNALRSGSSATISQVMQGAFFGGTCALTSDH
;
A
#
# COMPACT_ATOMS: atom_id res chain seq x y z
N MET A 1 9.85 -19.44 5.36
CA MET A 1 9.44 -18.58 6.49
C MET A 1 9.39 -17.15 6.03
N ALA A 2 8.26 -16.48 6.24
CA ALA A 2 8.13 -15.11 5.83
C ALA A 2 8.86 -14.19 6.82
N ASP A 3 9.49 -13.16 6.27
CA ASP A 3 10.12 -12.15 7.09
C ASP A 3 9.06 -11.17 7.59
N ILE A 4 8.88 -11.10 8.88
CA ILE A 4 7.83 -10.28 9.48
C ILE A 4 7.98 -8.81 9.09
N HIS A 5 9.21 -8.29 9.06
CA HIS A 5 9.41 -6.88 8.70
C HIS A 5 9.02 -6.59 7.25
N ILE A 6 9.12 -7.56 6.36
CA ILE A 6 8.70 -7.40 4.97
C ILE A 6 7.17 -7.39 4.88
N GLU A 7 6.51 -8.26 5.63
CA GLU A 7 5.05 -8.25 5.68
C GLU A 7 4.53 -6.95 6.28
N GLU A 8 5.18 -6.45 7.31
CA GLU A 8 4.84 -5.16 7.89
C GLU A 8 5.03 -4.03 6.89
N PHE A 9 6.09 -4.09 6.09
CA PHE A 9 6.32 -3.10 5.04
C PHE A 9 5.17 -3.06 4.04
N TYR A 10 4.72 -4.22 3.57
CA TYR A 10 3.61 -4.25 2.61
C TYR A 10 2.35 -3.64 3.22
N LYS A 11 2.08 -3.94 4.46
CA LYS A 11 0.91 -3.39 5.15
C LYS A 11 1.03 -1.88 5.31
N ASP A 12 2.19 -1.41 5.77
CA ASP A 12 2.41 0.02 5.97
C ASP A 12 2.29 0.78 4.65
N ALA A 13 2.90 0.25 3.59
CA ALA A 13 2.83 0.88 2.28
C ALA A 13 1.39 0.91 1.77
N ALA A 14 0.65 -0.19 1.96
CA ALA A 14 -0.74 -0.26 1.53
C ALA A 14 -1.60 0.80 2.22
N ILE A 15 -1.47 0.92 3.54
CA ILE A 15 -2.25 1.90 4.31
C ILE A 15 -1.89 3.32 3.88
N ALA A 16 -0.60 3.61 3.73
CA ALA A 16 -0.14 4.93 3.32
C ALA A 16 -0.70 5.32 1.95
N LEU A 17 -0.61 4.41 0.99
CA LEU A 17 -1.07 4.69 -0.37
C LEU A 17 -2.59 4.85 -0.42
N VAL A 18 -3.33 4.08 0.38
CA VAL A 18 -4.79 4.22 0.44
C VAL A 18 -5.17 5.57 1.04
N GLN A 19 -4.49 6.00 2.11
CA GLN A 19 -4.77 7.30 2.71
C GLN A 19 -4.50 8.43 1.71
N LEU A 20 -3.38 8.35 1.00
CA LEU A 20 -3.05 9.37 0.01
C LEU A 20 -4.01 9.37 -1.17
N TYR A 21 -4.43 8.18 -1.61
CA TYR A 21 -5.41 8.08 -2.69
C TYR A 21 -6.75 8.71 -2.29
N SER A 22 -7.18 8.45 -1.07
CA SER A 22 -8.46 8.98 -0.58
C SER A 22 -8.46 10.50 -0.48
N ALA A 23 -7.32 11.11 -0.26
CA ALA A 23 -7.18 12.56 -0.18
C ALA A 23 -6.80 13.19 -1.51
N PHE A 24 -6.32 12.40 -2.47
CA PHE A 24 -5.82 12.89 -3.74
C PHE A 24 -6.81 13.82 -4.44
N PRO A 25 -6.42 14.95 -5.01
CA PRO A 25 -5.04 15.46 -5.13
C PRO A 25 -4.61 16.38 -3.99
N ARG A 26 -5.37 16.44 -2.91
CA ARG A 26 -5.02 17.28 -1.76
C ARG A 26 -3.81 16.73 -1.04
N ARG A 27 -2.97 17.62 -0.55
CA ARG A 27 -1.83 17.25 0.28
C ARG A 27 -2.30 17.06 1.72
N ILE A 28 -1.78 16.04 2.38
CA ILE A 28 -2.12 15.74 3.77
C ILE A 28 -0.84 15.48 4.55
N ASN A 29 -0.95 15.59 5.86
CA ASN A 29 0.12 15.13 6.74
C ASN A 29 -0.08 13.64 6.98
N LEU A 30 0.93 12.85 6.64
CA LEU A 30 0.86 11.40 6.74
C LEU A 30 1.60 10.98 7.99
N PHE A 31 0.83 10.63 9.04
CA PHE A 31 1.39 10.30 10.33
C PHE A 31 1.70 8.82 10.46
N VAL A 32 2.89 8.50 10.98
CA VAL A 32 3.28 7.12 11.24
C VAL A 32 2.30 6.46 12.21
N GLU A 33 1.86 7.20 13.21
CA GLU A 33 0.93 6.69 14.21
C GLU A 33 -0.39 6.20 13.60
N ASP A 34 -0.86 6.85 12.55
CA ASP A 34 -2.09 6.45 11.87
C ASP A 34 -1.91 5.17 11.05
N ILE A 35 -0.68 4.78 10.80
CA ILE A 35 -0.37 3.58 10.01
C ILE A 35 0.07 2.43 10.91
N ALA A 36 1.06 2.68 11.74
CA ALA A 36 1.68 1.66 12.58
C ALA A 36 1.02 1.52 13.96
N GLY A 37 0.19 2.49 14.34
CA GLY A 37 -0.41 2.53 15.66
C GLY A 37 0.39 3.41 16.62
N PRO A 38 -0.19 3.68 17.80
CA PRO A 38 0.46 4.51 18.79
C PRO A 38 1.83 3.97 19.18
N ASP A 39 2.76 4.86 19.41
CA ASP A 39 4.11 4.51 19.84
C ASP A 39 4.39 5.14 21.19
N GLU A 40 5.17 4.43 22.00
CA GLU A 40 5.60 4.95 23.29
C GLU A 40 7.12 5.10 23.25
N PRO A 41 7.62 6.33 23.00
CA PRO A 41 9.05 6.56 23.01
C PRO A 41 9.65 6.17 24.37
N ASP A 42 10.90 5.74 24.36
CA ASP A 42 11.57 5.36 25.59
C ASP A 42 11.94 6.59 26.43
N GLU A 43 12.65 6.37 27.54
CA GLU A 43 13.03 7.44 28.45
C GLU A 43 13.94 8.51 27.81
N PHE A 44 14.54 8.18 26.67
CA PHE A 44 15.38 9.11 25.91
C PHE A 44 14.64 9.75 24.74
N GLY A 45 13.34 9.49 24.61
CA GLY A 45 12.54 10.01 23.52
C GLY A 45 12.72 9.28 22.20
N LEU A 46 13.32 8.11 22.21
CA LEU A 46 13.56 7.34 21.00
C LEU A 46 12.33 6.46 20.68
N HIS A 47 11.93 6.47 19.43
CA HIS A 47 10.81 5.67 18.97
C HIS A 47 11.16 4.18 18.88
N SER A 48 10.13 3.34 18.92
CA SER A 48 10.30 1.90 18.79
C SER A 48 10.79 1.51 17.40
N LYS A 49 11.31 0.28 17.28
CA LYS A 49 11.71 -0.25 15.98
C LYS A 49 10.55 -0.31 15.02
N ARG A 50 9.36 -0.65 15.51
CA ARG A 50 8.16 -0.71 14.68
C ARG A 50 7.83 0.65 14.08
N HIS A 51 7.89 1.69 14.90
CA HIS A 51 7.65 3.07 14.45
C HIS A 51 8.67 3.47 13.38
N MET A 52 9.94 3.21 13.64
CA MET A 52 10.99 3.60 12.70
C MET A 52 10.95 2.80 11.42
N ALA A 53 10.52 1.54 11.47
CA ALA A 53 10.34 0.74 10.27
C ALA A 53 9.24 1.33 9.38
N CYS A 54 8.15 1.77 9.98
CA CYS A 54 7.06 2.41 9.24
C CYS A 54 7.54 3.74 8.65
N PHE A 55 8.19 4.57 9.45
CA PHE A 55 8.71 5.84 8.96
C PHE A 55 9.69 5.62 7.80
N GLY A 56 10.58 4.63 7.93
CA GLY A 56 11.50 4.27 6.85
C GLY A 56 10.78 3.82 5.59
N ALA A 57 9.68 3.09 5.75
CA ALA A 57 8.87 2.67 4.61
C ALA A 57 8.32 3.87 3.86
N LEU A 58 7.83 4.89 4.57
CA LEU A 58 7.31 6.10 3.94
C LEU A 58 8.40 6.84 3.17
N LEU A 59 9.59 6.96 3.76
CA LEU A 59 10.70 7.60 3.08
C LEU A 59 11.11 6.81 1.83
N TRP A 60 11.11 5.50 1.93
CA TRP A 60 11.45 4.64 0.79
C TRP A 60 10.43 4.78 -0.34
N LEU A 61 9.14 4.88 -0.02
CA LEU A 61 8.11 5.09 -1.03
C LEU A 61 8.35 6.38 -1.81
N GLU A 62 8.83 7.43 -1.14
CA GLU A 62 9.16 8.68 -1.82
C GLU A 62 10.37 8.48 -2.73
N GLU A 63 11.39 7.79 -2.27
CA GLU A 63 12.58 7.52 -3.08
C GLU A 63 12.24 6.70 -4.33
N GLU A 64 11.24 5.82 -4.23
CA GLU A 64 10.78 5.02 -5.37
C GLU A 64 9.79 5.75 -6.26
N GLY A 65 9.50 7.01 -5.94
CA GLY A 65 8.64 7.83 -6.78
C GLY A 65 7.16 7.52 -6.68
N LEU A 66 6.71 7.00 -5.54
CA LEU A 66 5.29 6.69 -5.37
C LEU A 66 4.54 7.78 -4.61
N LEU A 67 5.24 8.57 -3.82
CA LEU A 67 4.66 9.73 -3.15
C LEU A 67 5.67 10.87 -3.12
N ARG A 68 5.19 12.06 -2.80
CA ARG A 68 6.02 13.23 -2.60
C ARG A 68 5.60 13.91 -1.31
N TYR A 69 6.52 14.59 -0.66
CA TYR A 69 6.22 15.40 0.51
C TYR A 69 7.16 16.60 0.54
N VAL A 70 6.85 17.57 1.39
CA VAL A 70 7.64 18.80 1.49
C VAL A 70 8.75 18.65 2.54
N ASP A 71 8.39 18.10 3.70
CA ASP A 71 9.34 17.99 4.81
C ASP A 71 8.86 16.87 5.74
N THR A 72 9.69 16.50 6.69
CA THR A 72 9.30 15.56 7.74
C THR A 72 9.00 16.33 9.02
N ILE A 73 8.14 15.74 9.84
CA ILE A 73 7.80 16.27 11.15
C ILE A 73 8.40 15.32 12.17
N ARG A 74 9.59 15.58 12.62
CA ARG A 74 10.31 14.90 13.73
C ARG A 74 10.49 13.39 13.57
N GLN A 75 10.35 12.77 12.50
CA GLN A 75 10.27 11.31 12.35
C GLN A 75 8.90 10.76 12.75
N GLU A 76 7.91 11.63 12.83
CA GLU A 76 6.56 11.23 13.20
C GLU A 76 5.61 11.30 12.02
N ALA A 77 5.91 12.13 11.03
CA ALA A 77 5.02 12.33 9.90
C ALA A 77 5.75 12.89 8.69
N LEU A 78 5.11 12.76 7.54
CA LEU A 78 5.50 13.47 6.33
C LEU A 78 4.55 14.66 6.17
N ASP A 79 5.13 15.84 6.01
CA ASP A 79 4.36 17.06 5.83
C ASP A 79 3.98 17.24 4.38
N GLN A 80 2.72 17.51 4.13
CA GLN A 80 2.16 17.77 2.80
C GLN A 80 2.48 16.66 1.80
N ALA A 81 2.13 15.44 2.17
CA ALA A 81 2.32 14.28 1.32
C ALA A 81 1.21 14.16 0.28
N VAL A 82 1.57 13.68 -0.89
CA VAL A 82 0.62 13.47 -1.98
C VAL A 82 1.16 12.37 -2.91
N LEU A 83 0.26 11.64 -3.56
CA LEU A 83 0.66 10.64 -4.55
C LEU A 83 1.34 11.30 -5.75
N THR A 84 2.30 10.59 -6.32
CA THR A 84 2.82 10.96 -7.63
C THR A 84 1.84 10.51 -8.72
N GLN A 85 2.01 11.03 -9.93
CA GLN A 85 1.23 10.56 -11.07
C GLN A 85 1.40 9.06 -11.28
N LYS A 86 2.62 8.57 -11.15
CA LYS A 86 2.93 7.15 -11.31
C LYS A 86 2.08 6.29 -10.38
N ALA A 87 2.05 6.66 -9.10
CA ALA A 87 1.28 5.89 -8.11
C ALA A 87 -0.21 6.03 -8.35
N PHE A 88 -0.69 7.24 -8.64
CA PHE A 88 -2.11 7.45 -8.88
C PHE A 88 -2.60 6.62 -10.06
N VAL A 89 -1.86 6.64 -11.16
CA VAL A 89 -2.24 5.88 -12.36
C VAL A 89 -2.26 4.39 -12.04
N ARG A 90 -1.23 3.89 -11.33
CA ARG A 90 -1.16 2.47 -11.00
C ARG A 90 -2.35 2.05 -10.13
N LEU A 91 -2.66 2.85 -9.12
CA LEU A 91 -3.77 2.53 -8.21
C LEU A 91 -5.11 2.54 -8.93
N SER A 92 -5.28 3.40 -9.92
CA SER A 92 -6.53 3.54 -10.68
C SER A 92 -6.67 2.50 -11.79
N THR A 93 -5.61 1.75 -12.09
CA THR A 93 -5.59 0.80 -13.19
C THR A 93 -6.16 -0.55 -12.74
N PRO A 94 -6.95 -1.23 -13.58
CA PRO A 94 -7.42 -2.58 -13.26
C PRO A 94 -6.25 -3.55 -13.13
N ALA A 95 -6.38 -4.48 -12.19
CA ALA A 95 -5.37 -5.50 -11.97
C ALA A 95 -5.40 -6.52 -13.12
N SER A 96 -4.27 -7.19 -13.32
CA SER A 96 -4.18 -8.25 -14.31
C SER A 96 -5.06 -9.43 -13.94
N ALA A 97 -5.45 -10.21 -14.96
CA ALA A 97 -6.23 -11.42 -14.72
C ALA A 97 -5.48 -12.40 -13.82
N GLY A 98 -4.14 -12.45 -13.96
CA GLY A 98 -3.33 -13.31 -13.12
C GLY A 98 -3.40 -12.94 -11.65
N LEU A 99 -3.27 -11.64 -11.35
CA LEU A 99 -3.36 -11.18 -9.97
C LEU A 99 -4.75 -11.44 -9.40
N ARG A 100 -5.80 -11.16 -10.18
CA ARG A 100 -7.16 -11.39 -9.73
C ARG A 100 -7.40 -12.87 -9.41
N ALA A 101 -6.88 -13.76 -10.25
CA ALA A 101 -7.01 -15.19 -10.02
C ALA A 101 -6.29 -15.62 -8.74
N GLN A 102 -5.10 -15.07 -8.49
CA GLN A 102 -4.36 -15.38 -7.27
C GLN A 102 -5.11 -14.93 -6.03
N LEU A 103 -5.75 -13.76 -6.09
CA LEU A 103 -6.50 -13.25 -4.94
C LEU A 103 -7.77 -14.07 -4.71
N GLU A 104 -8.42 -14.52 -5.75
CA GLU A 104 -9.60 -15.36 -5.61
C GLU A 104 -9.25 -16.71 -4.98
N ALA A 105 -8.06 -17.23 -5.25
CA ALA A 105 -7.61 -18.46 -4.63
C ALA A 105 -7.41 -18.30 -3.13
N LEU A 106 -7.00 -17.10 -2.68
CA LEU A 106 -6.81 -16.81 -1.26
C LEU A 106 -8.13 -16.51 -0.55
N ALA A 107 -9.08 -15.89 -1.24
CA ALA A 107 -10.34 -15.47 -0.64
C ALA A 107 -11.45 -15.50 -1.70
N PRO A 108 -12.02 -16.68 -1.98
CA PRO A 108 -13.08 -16.79 -2.98
C PRO A 108 -14.26 -15.87 -2.64
N ARG A 109 -14.82 -15.25 -3.67
CA ARG A 109 -15.89 -14.28 -3.50
C ARG A 109 -17.02 -14.54 -4.48
N VAL A 110 -18.19 -13.97 -4.15
CA VAL A 110 -19.41 -14.12 -4.95
C VAL A 110 -19.52 -12.98 -5.96
N GLN A 111 -18.40 -12.52 -6.49
CA GLN A 111 -18.39 -11.37 -7.39
C GLN A 111 -18.88 -11.71 -8.80
N ASP A 112 -18.99 -12.98 -9.14
CA ASP A 112 -19.44 -13.42 -10.46
C ASP A 112 -20.88 -12.99 -10.74
N GLN A 113 -21.62 -12.63 -9.70
CA GLN A 113 -23.02 -12.24 -9.85
C GLN A 113 -23.19 -10.75 -10.15
N LEU A 114 -22.09 -9.98 -10.15
CA LEU A 114 -22.15 -8.55 -10.38
C LEU A 114 -22.06 -8.23 -11.88
N PRO A 115 -22.67 -7.11 -12.32
CA PRO A 115 -22.49 -6.66 -13.70
C PRO A 115 -21.02 -6.44 -14.04
N GLU A 116 -20.68 -6.63 -15.31
CA GLU A 116 -19.30 -6.53 -15.77
C GLU A 116 -18.67 -5.17 -15.47
N SER A 117 -19.42 -4.09 -15.64
CA SER A 117 -18.91 -2.76 -15.36
C SER A 117 -18.52 -2.59 -13.90
N ILE A 118 -19.34 -3.13 -12.98
CA ILE A 118 -19.05 -3.06 -11.57
C ILE A 118 -17.86 -3.95 -11.22
N ARG A 119 -17.77 -5.13 -11.83
CA ARG A 119 -16.62 -6.00 -11.61
C ARG A 119 -15.33 -5.36 -12.06
N GLN A 120 -15.35 -4.64 -13.17
CA GLN A 120 -14.17 -3.92 -13.64
C GLN A 120 -13.76 -2.82 -12.67
N ASP A 121 -14.72 -2.06 -12.15
CA ASP A 121 -14.44 -1.02 -11.17
C ASP A 121 -13.84 -1.60 -9.89
N LEU A 122 -14.36 -2.75 -9.45
CA LEU A 122 -13.87 -3.42 -8.25
C LEU A 122 -12.55 -4.15 -8.45
N SER A 123 -12.07 -4.24 -9.69
CA SER A 123 -10.83 -4.93 -10.01
C SER A 123 -9.61 -4.01 -10.09
N THR A 124 -9.78 -2.71 -9.83
CA THR A 124 -8.65 -1.79 -9.80
C THR A 124 -7.74 -2.11 -8.62
N HIS A 125 -6.47 -1.77 -8.76
CA HIS A 125 -5.52 -2.03 -7.68
C HIS A 125 -5.95 -1.37 -6.37
N ILE A 126 -6.49 -0.14 -6.42
CA ILE A 126 -6.91 0.53 -5.19
C ILE A 126 -8.03 -0.23 -4.47
N HIS A 127 -9.00 -0.76 -5.21
CA HIS A 127 -10.07 -1.55 -4.61
C HIS A 127 -9.54 -2.85 -4.02
N LEU A 128 -8.64 -3.52 -4.72
CA LEU A 128 -8.05 -4.76 -4.23
C LEU A 128 -7.23 -4.52 -2.97
N ILE A 129 -6.49 -3.42 -2.92
CA ILE A 129 -5.70 -3.07 -1.73
C ILE A 129 -6.64 -2.80 -0.54
N ARG A 130 -7.70 -2.02 -0.76
CA ARG A 130 -8.67 -1.74 0.30
C ARG A 130 -9.31 -3.01 0.83
N ASN A 131 -9.67 -3.92 -0.07
CA ASN A 131 -10.26 -5.20 0.33
C ASN A 131 -9.27 -6.04 1.12
N ALA A 132 -8.02 -6.08 0.68
CA ALA A 132 -6.97 -6.83 1.38
C ALA A 132 -6.77 -6.30 2.79
N LEU A 133 -6.74 -4.98 2.95
CA LEU A 133 -6.60 -4.37 4.27
C LEU A 133 -7.77 -4.70 5.18
N ARG A 134 -8.99 -4.71 4.63
CA ARG A 134 -10.18 -5.08 5.42
C ARG A 134 -10.15 -6.54 5.85
N SER A 135 -9.58 -7.41 5.04
CA SER A 135 -9.47 -8.82 5.39
C SER A 135 -8.50 -9.06 6.53
N GLY A 136 -7.51 -8.18 6.69
CA GLY A 136 -6.48 -8.33 7.71
C GLY A 136 -5.48 -9.43 7.44
N SER A 137 -5.56 -10.11 6.29
CA SER A 137 -4.67 -11.21 5.97
C SER A 137 -3.35 -10.69 5.41
N SER A 138 -2.25 -10.98 6.10
CA SER A 138 -0.91 -10.59 5.65
C SER A 138 -0.58 -11.18 4.28
N ALA A 139 -1.02 -12.41 4.03
CA ALA A 139 -0.77 -13.06 2.75
C ALA A 139 -1.48 -12.31 1.61
N THR A 140 -2.73 -11.92 1.83
CA THR A 140 -3.51 -11.20 0.83
C THR A 140 -2.92 -9.82 0.58
N ILE A 141 -2.57 -9.11 1.64
CA ILE A 141 -1.98 -7.76 1.51
C ILE A 141 -0.66 -7.84 0.73
N SER A 142 0.20 -8.79 1.09
CA SER A 142 1.48 -8.95 0.41
C SER A 142 1.29 -9.29 -1.07
N GLN A 143 0.34 -10.17 -1.38
CA GLN A 143 0.06 -10.57 -2.75
C GLN A 143 -0.41 -9.39 -3.60
N VAL A 144 -1.32 -8.59 -3.07
CA VAL A 144 -1.84 -7.43 -3.78
C VAL A 144 -0.73 -6.40 -4.01
N MET A 145 0.06 -6.11 -2.98
CA MET A 145 1.11 -5.09 -3.09
C MET A 145 2.21 -5.53 -4.05
N GLN A 146 2.58 -6.82 -4.04
CA GLN A 146 3.53 -7.33 -4.99
C GLN A 146 3.00 -7.21 -6.42
N GLY A 147 1.75 -7.57 -6.62
CA GLY A 147 1.15 -7.47 -7.95
C GLY A 147 0.98 -6.05 -8.44
N ALA A 148 0.66 -5.14 -7.54
CA ALA A 148 0.42 -3.75 -7.90
C ALA A 148 1.72 -2.96 -8.13
N PHE A 149 2.72 -3.15 -7.27
CA PHE A 149 3.90 -2.27 -7.28
C PHE A 149 5.24 -2.99 -7.25
N PHE A 150 5.37 -4.04 -6.46
CA PHE A 150 6.69 -4.52 -6.04
C PHE A 150 7.05 -5.90 -6.57
N GLY A 151 6.21 -6.49 -7.38
CA GLY A 151 6.46 -7.82 -7.91
C GLY A 151 7.32 -7.82 -9.16
N GLY A 152 6.93 -7.12 -10.13
CA GLY A 152 7.67 -6.80 -11.34
C GLY A 152 8.25 -7.91 -12.19
N THR A 153 8.62 -9.01 -11.61
CA THR A 153 9.33 -10.06 -12.35
C THR A 153 8.53 -10.63 -13.50
N CYS A 154 7.24 -10.76 -13.29
CA CYS A 154 6.37 -11.26 -14.36
C CYS A 154 6.33 -10.32 -15.54
N ALA A 155 6.40 -9.03 -15.27
CA ALA A 155 6.40 -8.03 -16.32
C ALA A 155 7.69 -8.11 -17.14
N LEU A 156 8.81 -8.44 -16.49
CA LEU A 156 10.08 -8.53 -17.17
C LEU A 156 10.11 -9.68 -18.16
N THR A 157 9.46 -10.77 -17.82
CA THR A 157 9.48 -11.94 -18.70
C THR A 157 8.53 -11.80 -19.88
N SER A 158 7.56 -10.90 -19.79
CA SER A 158 6.59 -10.73 -20.86
C SER A 158 7.01 -9.73 -21.91
N ASP A 159 8.14 -9.10 -21.76
CA ASP A 159 8.60 -8.05 -22.66
C ASP A 159 9.35 -8.58 -23.87
N HIS A 160 9.09 -9.78 -24.26
CA HIS A 160 9.82 -10.39 -25.39
C HIS A 160 8.98 -10.57 -26.59
#